data_f677c0aeaddb837d14f715ae637dd6f5
#
_entry.id   f677c0aeaddb837d14f715ae637dd6f5
#
_cell.length_a   1.000
_cell.length_b   1.000
_cell.length_c   1.000
_cell.angle_alpha   90.00
_cell.angle_beta   90.00
_cell.angle_gamma   90.00
#
_symmetry.space_group_name_H-M   'P 1'
#
loop_
_entity.id
_entity.type
_entity.pdbx_description
1 polymer ?
#
loop_
_entity_poly.entity_id
_entity_poly.type
_entity_poly.pdbx_seq_one_letter_code
_entity_poly.pdbx_strand_id
1 'polypeptide(L)'
;MKLAQLAERLGAQLRGDGSIDVTGVRGIEEAGPSEVTFVANPKYAGLARSTRAAAILVEPGFPEIEPATLRIANPYLAFAQTLGFFYQPPAYPSGIHPTAAVDPTAVIGAEAHIGAYAVVGPHVRVGDHATILPHVVLYPGVTIGDHFFAHAHAVVRESCVLGDHVTLENGVIVGSDGFGFAKDSAGSWHKIPQSGPVRIGNHVDIQANACIDRATVGATEIADGAKIDNLVQIGHGSRVGRKTLVCAQAGLAGSSIIGANAILAGQAGVAGHCTLGDGVILTAQSGVSHDVPAGRMLSGSPAFDNRTWLRAVTAFQRLPEILRRLGQLEKAAARTEKADQL
;
A
#
# COMPACT_ATOMS: atom_id res chain seq x y z
N MET A 1 31.56 5.85 -1.29
CA MET A 1 32.20 4.52 -1.33
C MET A 1 32.69 4.23 -2.75
N LYS A 2 33.66 3.30 -2.92
CA LYS A 2 34.08 2.90 -4.27
C LYS A 2 33.00 2.08 -4.99
N LEU A 3 32.90 2.21 -6.30
CA LEU A 3 31.93 1.48 -7.13
C LEU A 3 32.10 -0.05 -6.99
N ALA A 4 33.34 -0.53 -6.90
CA ALA A 4 33.61 -1.94 -6.63
C ALA A 4 33.03 -2.42 -5.29
N GLN A 5 33.10 -1.61 -4.24
CA GLN A 5 32.52 -1.93 -2.93
C GLN A 5 30.97 -1.94 -2.98
N LEU A 6 30.39 -1.04 -3.78
CA LEU A 6 28.95 -1.05 -4.00
C LEU A 6 28.51 -2.32 -4.72
N ALA A 7 29.25 -2.72 -5.77
CA ALA A 7 28.99 -3.96 -6.50
C ALA A 7 29.01 -5.19 -5.58
N GLU A 8 30.02 -5.29 -4.71
CA GLU A 8 30.14 -6.36 -3.74
C GLU A 8 28.95 -6.40 -2.76
N ARG A 9 28.57 -5.25 -2.18
CA ARG A 9 27.45 -5.15 -1.25
C ARG A 9 26.12 -5.57 -1.86
N LEU A 10 25.93 -5.29 -3.15
CA LEU A 10 24.70 -5.63 -3.89
C LEU A 10 24.73 -7.05 -4.44
N GLY A 11 25.91 -7.72 -4.45
CA GLY A 11 26.09 -8.98 -5.19
C GLY A 11 25.98 -8.79 -6.71
N ALA A 12 26.31 -7.60 -7.22
CA ALA A 12 26.21 -7.25 -8.62
C ALA A 12 27.52 -7.50 -9.36
N GLN A 13 27.41 -7.89 -10.64
CA GLN A 13 28.59 -7.98 -11.52
C GLN A 13 28.94 -6.60 -12.06
N LEU A 14 30.10 -6.08 -11.69
CA LEU A 14 30.62 -4.82 -12.20
C LEU A 14 31.21 -5.00 -13.61
N ARG A 15 30.87 -4.10 -14.51
CA ARG A 15 31.54 -3.87 -15.80
C ARG A 15 31.94 -2.39 -15.88
N GLY A 16 33.21 -2.11 -16.02
CA GLY A 16 33.80 -0.77 -16.03
C GLY A 16 34.73 -0.49 -14.86
N ASP A 17 35.07 0.78 -14.66
CA ASP A 17 36.03 1.19 -13.60
C ASP A 17 35.45 1.16 -12.21
N GLY A 18 35.90 0.20 -11.40
CA GLY A 18 35.49 0.05 -10.01
C GLY A 18 36.09 1.06 -9.03
N SER A 19 37.04 1.88 -9.46
CA SER A 19 37.73 2.87 -8.63
C SER A 19 36.95 4.17 -8.44
N ILE A 20 35.88 4.37 -9.21
CA ILE A 20 35.04 5.58 -9.17
C ILE A 20 34.43 5.73 -7.77
N ASP A 21 34.43 6.96 -7.25
CA ASP A 21 33.79 7.29 -5.98
C ASP A 21 32.30 7.56 -6.22
N VAL A 22 31.46 6.75 -5.56
CA VAL A 22 30.01 6.92 -5.54
C VAL A 22 29.56 7.61 -4.26
N THR A 23 28.77 8.67 -4.41
CA THR A 23 28.29 9.50 -3.30
C THR A 23 26.76 9.50 -3.15
N GLY A 24 26.04 8.94 -4.10
CA GLY A 24 24.58 8.93 -4.07
C GLY A 24 23.95 8.25 -5.26
N VAL A 25 22.63 8.42 -5.34
CA VAL A 25 21.76 7.84 -6.37
C VAL A 25 20.85 8.92 -6.93
N ARG A 26 20.68 8.96 -8.27
CA ARG A 26 19.76 9.88 -8.94
C ARG A 26 19.06 9.25 -10.13
N GLY A 27 18.02 9.96 -10.61
CA GLY A 27 17.33 9.62 -11.87
C GLY A 27 18.30 9.68 -13.05
N ILE A 28 18.07 8.86 -14.08
CA ILE A 28 18.98 8.67 -15.20
C ILE A 28 19.29 9.96 -15.98
N GLU A 29 18.37 10.92 -16.00
CA GLU A 29 18.52 12.20 -16.71
C GLU A 29 19.38 13.20 -15.91
N GLU A 30 19.44 13.07 -14.59
CA GLU A 30 20.07 14.02 -13.68
C GLU A 30 21.40 13.52 -13.09
N ALA A 31 21.64 12.20 -13.13
CA ALA A 31 22.78 11.57 -12.48
C ALA A 31 24.10 12.10 -13.01
N GLY A 32 24.98 12.48 -12.08
CA GLY A 32 26.34 12.96 -12.36
C GLY A 32 27.40 11.88 -12.21
N PRO A 33 28.69 12.26 -12.42
CA PRO A 33 29.82 11.31 -12.47
C PRO A 33 30.18 10.64 -11.13
N SER A 34 29.51 11.00 -10.05
CA SER A 34 29.64 10.35 -8.74
C SER A 34 28.34 9.72 -8.24
N GLU A 35 27.33 9.60 -9.10
CA GLU A 35 26.02 9.07 -8.71
C GLU A 35 25.66 7.85 -9.55
N VAL A 36 24.94 6.90 -8.91
CA VAL A 36 24.44 5.68 -9.56
C VAL A 36 22.99 5.91 -9.99
N THR A 37 22.61 5.35 -11.12
CA THR A 37 21.23 5.32 -11.60
C THR A 37 20.81 3.88 -11.93
N PHE A 38 19.60 3.69 -12.44
CA PHE A 38 19.11 2.36 -12.81
C PHE A 38 18.25 2.39 -14.07
N VAL A 39 18.20 1.27 -14.77
CA VAL A 39 17.28 1.00 -15.87
C VAL A 39 16.58 -0.34 -15.59
N ALA A 40 15.33 -0.26 -15.15
CA ALA A 40 14.45 -1.42 -15.00
C ALA A 40 13.33 -1.42 -16.06
N ASN A 41 13.10 -0.30 -16.74
CA ASN A 41 12.08 -0.18 -17.77
C ASN A 41 12.76 0.05 -19.14
N PRO A 42 12.50 -0.80 -20.14
CA PRO A 42 13.06 -0.68 -21.49
C PRO A 42 12.89 0.69 -22.14
N LYS A 43 11.87 1.44 -21.76
CA LYS A 43 11.63 2.82 -22.22
C LYS A 43 12.82 3.75 -21.97
N TYR A 44 13.58 3.53 -20.90
CA TYR A 44 14.72 4.35 -20.53
C TYR A 44 16.07 3.80 -21.04
N ALA A 45 16.09 2.64 -21.72
CA ALA A 45 17.33 2.04 -22.21
C ALA A 45 18.10 2.95 -23.19
N GLY A 46 17.39 3.79 -23.95
CA GLY A 46 18.02 4.77 -24.83
C GLY A 46 18.85 5.82 -24.08
N LEU A 47 18.40 6.25 -22.90
CA LEU A 47 19.08 7.25 -22.07
C LEU A 47 20.36 6.71 -21.40
N ALA A 48 20.47 5.39 -21.27
CA ALA A 48 21.63 4.75 -20.64
C ALA A 48 22.96 5.05 -21.36
N ARG A 49 22.91 5.33 -22.66
CA ARG A 49 24.12 5.65 -23.47
C ARG A 49 24.57 7.09 -23.32
N SER A 50 23.69 7.98 -22.92
CA SER A 50 23.96 9.41 -22.83
C SER A 50 24.02 9.95 -21.40
N THR A 51 23.75 9.12 -20.41
CA THR A 51 23.82 9.54 -19.00
C THR A 51 25.27 9.84 -18.60
N ARG A 52 25.44 10.77 -17.67
CA ARG A 52 26.69 11.08 -17.02
C ARG A 52 26.91 10.34 -15.71
N ALA A 53 26.03 9.39 -15.38
CA ALA A 53 26.10 8.61 -14.15
C ALA A 53 27.43 7.86 -14.03
N ALA A 54 27.94 7.73 -12.82
CA ALA A 54 29.11 6.90 -12.48
C ALA A 54 28.91 5.45 -12.89
N ALA A 55 27.70 4.93 -12.71
CA ALA A 55 27.32 3.58 -13.11
C ALA A 55 25.80 3.44 -13.20
N ILE A 56 25.36 2.41 -13.93
CA ILE A 56 23.95 2.10 -14.12
C ILE A 56 23.66 0.68 -13.59
N LEU A 57 22.68 0.54 -12.72
CA LEU A 57 22.12 -0.75 -12.32
C LEU A 57 21.22 -1.29 -13.45
N VAL A 58 21.57 -2.45 -14.00
CA VAL A 58 20.90 -3.04 -15.15
C VAL A 58 20.73 -4.55 -14.99
N GLU A 59 19.84 -5.14 -15.78
CA GLU A 59 19.71 -6.60 -15.84
C GLU A 59 20.97 -7.27 -16.43
N PRO A 60 21.24 -8.55 -16.16
CA PRO A 60 22.45 -9.25 -16.63
C PRO A 60 22.61 -9.24 -18.14
N GLY A 61 21.51 -9.31 -18.91
CA GLY A 61 21.49 -9.30 -20.37
C GLY A 61 21.53 -7.93 -21.03
N PHE A 62 21.72 -6.85 -20.25
CA PHE A 62 21.75 -5.49 -20.81
C PHE A 62 22.91 -5.33 -21.79
N PRO A 63 22.74 -4.62 -22.95
CA PRO A 63 23.79 -4.39 -23.90
C PRO A 63 25.05 -3.76 -23.30
N GLU A 64 26.20 -4.01 -23.90
CA GLU A 64 27.44 -3.32 -23.54
C GLU A 64 27.33 -1.84 -23.94
N ILE A 65 27.67 -0.96 -22.99
CA ILE A 65 27.65 0.49 -23.13
C ILE A 65 28.92 1.09 -22.52
N GLU A 66 29.25 2.32 -22.87
CA GLU A 66 30.44 3.02 -22.37
C GLU A 66 30.39 3.32 -20.86
N PRO A 67 29.26 3.80 -20.28
CA PRO A 67 29.15 3.97 -18.84
C PRO A 67 29.29 2.63 -18.08
N ALA A 68 29.91 2.68 -16.90
CA ALA A 68 30.02 1.48 -16.05
C ALA A 68 28.63 0.92 -15.73
N THR A 69 28.53 -0.42 -15.62
CA THR A 69 27.26 -1.09 -15.27
C THR A 69 27.44 -2.03 -14.09
N LEU A 70 26.42 -2.06 -13.24
CA LEU A 70 26.22 -3.01 -12.18
C LEU A 70 25.09 -3.97 -12.59
N ARG A 71 25.47 -5.19 -12.99
CA ARG A 71 24.54 -6.17 -13.54
C ARG A 71 23.97 -7.04 -12.46
N ILE A 72 22.65 -7.02 -12.28
CA ILE A 72 21.93 -7.70 -11.22
C ILE A 72 20.51 -8.10 -11.66
N ALA A 73 20.00 -9.21 -11.17
CA ALA A 73 18.71 -9.77 -11.60
C ALA A 73 17.51 -8.82 -11.35
N ASN A 74 17.57 -8.00 -10.31
CA ASN A 74 16.53 -7.01 -10.02
C ASN A 74 17.14 -5.62 -9.80
N PRO A 75 17.35 -4.84 -10.89
CA PRO A 75 17.93 -3.51 -10.79
C PRO A 75 17.14 -2.52 -9.94
N TYR A 76 15.81 -2.67 -9.90
CA TYR A 76 14.95 -1.80 -9.10
C TYR A 76 15.12 -2.02 -7.59
N LEU A 77 15.21 -3.29 -7.17
CA LEU A 77 15.52 -3.62 -5.78
C LEU A 77 16.92 -3.14 -5.41
N ALA A 78 17.91 -3.36 -6.29
CA ALA A 78 19.28 -2.91 -6.07
C ALA A 78 19.37 -1.38 -5.97
N PHE A 79 18.58 -0.65 -6.74
CA PHE A 79 18.45 0.81 -6.62
C PHE A 79 17.94 1.21 -5.23
N ALA A 80 16.87 0.59 -4.75
CA ALA A 80 16.33 0.86 -3.40
C ALA A 80 17.36 0.57 -2.31
N GLN A 81 18.08 -0.54 -2.40
CA GLN A 81 19.17 -0.89 -1.47
C GLN A 81 20.32 0.13 -1.54
N THR A 82 20.72 0.53 -2.74
CA THR A 82 21.76 1.55 -2.95
C THR A 82 21.36 2.89 -2.34
N LEU A 83 20.11 3.31 -2.52
CA LEU A 83 19.61 4.52 -1.88
C LEU A 83 19.73 4.44 -0.35
N GLY A 84 19.40 3.29 0.25
CA GLY A 84 19.53 3.06 1.68
C GLY A 84 20.98 3.15 2.22
N PHE A 85 22.00 2.89 1.38
CA PHE A 85 23.40 3.06 1.80
C PHE A 85 23.86 4.52 1.90
N PHE A 86 23.17 5.43 1.21
CA PHE A 86 23.53 6.85 1.19
C PHE A 86 22.53 7.73 1.95
N TYR A 87 21.30 7.25 2.16
CA TYR A 87 20.31 7.97 2.92
C TYR A 87 20.56 7.82 4.43
N GLN A 88 20.67 8.94 5.10
CA GLN A 88 20.75 9.00 6.56
C GLN A 88 19.44 9.60 7.08
N PRO A 89 18.55 8.80 7.67
CA PRO A 89 17.35 9.33 8.29
C PRO A 89 17.69 10.24 9.46
N PRO A 90 16.81 11.19 9.82
CA PRO A 90 16.98 11.97 11.05
C PRO A 90 17.15 11.06 12.26
N ALA A 91 18.12 11.38 13.11
CA ALA A 91 18.30 10.69 14.38
C ALA A 91 17.34 11.25 15.44
N TYR A 92 16.68 10.34 16.16
CA TYR A 92 15.82 10.66 17.29
C TYR A 92 16.43 10.08 18.54
N PRO A 93 17.10 10.90 19.40
CA PRO A 93 17.74 10.39 20.61
C PRO A 93 16.70 9.80 21.56
N SER A 94 17.02 8.70 22.21
CA SER A 94 16.14 8.05 23.18
C SER A 94 15.84 8.98 24.36
N GLY A 95 14.63 8.84 24.91
CA GLY A 95 14.15 9.62 26.04
C GLY A 95 12.72 10.12 25.86
N ILE A 96 12.15 10.61 26.94
CA ILE A 96 10.79 11.15 26.98
C ILE A 96 10.89 12.68 27.04
N HIS A 97 10.29 13.35 26.07
CA HIS A 97 10.28 14.82 26.05
C HIS A 97 9.50 15.35 27.26
N PRO A 98 9.96 16.44 27.94
CA PRO A 98 9.32 16.94 29.16
C PRO A 98 7.85 17.37 29.01
N THR A 99 7.40 17.68 27.79
CA THR A 99 6.00 18.03 27.49
C THR A 99 5.15 16.82 27.05
N ALA A 100 5.72 15.64 26.97
CA ALA A 100 4.94 14.43 26.71
C ALA A 100 4.13 14.04 27.95
N ALA A 101 2.88 13.63 27.75
CA ALA A 101 2.03 13.12 28.81
C ALA A 101 2.02 11.59 28.78
N VAL A 102 2.79 10.96 29.66
CA VAL A 102 2.88 9.51 29.79
C VAL A 102 2.24 9.06 31.09
N ASP A 103 1.24 8.19 31.00
CA ASP A 103 0.56 7.65 32.18
C ASP A 103 1.53 6.80 33.01
N PRO A 104 1.49 6.90 34.38
CA PRO A 104 2.39 6.13 35.23
C PRO A 104 2.24 4.59 35.12
N THR A 105 1.13 4.10 34.60
CA THR A 105 0.89 2.66 34.36
C THR A 105 1.38 2.18 33.00
N ALA A 106 1.82 3.10 32.14
CA ALA A 106 2.39 2.73 30.84
C ALA A 106 3.78 2.10 31.01
N VAL A 107 4.07 1.13 30.14
CA VAL A 107 5.38 0.46 30.07
C VAL A 107 6.03 0.83 28.75
N ILE A 108 7.15 1.53 28.82
CA ILE A 108 7.93 1.94 27.64
C ILE A 108 9.21 1.13 27.60
N GLY A 109 9.48 0.50 26.47
CA GLY A 109 10.68 -0.31 26.23
C GLY A 109 11.96 0.51 26.20
N ALA A 110 13.09 -0.19 26.11
CA ALA A 110 14.41 0.42 26.06
C ALA A 110 14.61 1.25 24.79
N GLU A 111 15.43 2.30 24.88
CA GLU A 111 15.82 3.16 23.75
C GLU A 111 14.64 3.78 22.96
N ALA A 112 13.49 3.93 23.59
CA ALA A 112 12.36 4.60 22.97
C ALA A 112 12.56 6.13 22.97
N HIS A 113 12.12 6.78 21.88
CA HIS A 113 11.97 8.22 21.73
C HIS A 113 10.51 8.61 21.86
N ILE A 114 10.15 9.43 22.83
CA ILE A 114 8.79 9.99 22.99
C ILE A 114 8.85 11.48 22.79
N GLY A 115 8.31 11.95 21.67
CA GLY A 115 8.37 13.34 21.22
C GLY A 115 7.47 14.30 22.02
N ALA A 116 7.64 15.59 21.75
CA ALA A 116 6.88 16.66 22.42
C ALA A 116 5.37 16.50 22.24
N TYR A 117 4.60 16.71 23.32
CA TYR A 117 3.13 16.66 23.31
C TYR A 117 2.54 15.30 22.88
N ALA A 118 3.34 14.25 22.82
CA ALA A 118 2.83 12.90 22.67
C ALA A 118 2.04 12.49 23.92
N VAL A 119 0.94 11.76 23.74
CA VAL A 119 0.10 11.26 24.83
C VAL A 119 0.13 9.74 24.83
N VAL A 120 0.57 9.15 25.93
CA VAL A 120 0.59 7.69 26.15
C VAL A 120 -0.33 7.37 27.32
N GLY A 121 -1.46 6.73 27.01
CA GLY A 121 -2.54 6.47 27.97
C GLY A 121 -2.24 5.34 28.95
N PRO A 122 -3.18 5.09 29.88
CA PRO A 122 -3.07 4.04 30.87
C PRO A 122 -2.86 2.64 30.27
N HIS A 123 -2.01 1.85 30.92
CA HIS A 123 -1.75 0.45 30.57
C HIS A 123 -1.23 0.24 29.13
N VAL A 124 -0.76 1.28 28.46
CA VAL A 124 -0.09 1.16 27.16
C VAL A 124 1.22 0.41 27.34
N ARG A 125 1.53 -0.48 26.40
CA ARG A 125 2.82 -1.17 26.31
C ARG A 125 3.48 -0.84 25.01
N VAL A 126 4.70 -0.33 25.04
CA VAL A 126 5.52 -0.02 23.87
C VAL A 126 6.80 -0.83 23.96
N GLY A 127 7.15 -1.54 22.91
CA GLY A 127 8.39 -2.33 22.80
C GLY A 127 9.64 -1.45 22.70
N ASP A 128 10.78 -2.11 22.51
CA ASP A 128 12.09 -1.48 22.45
C ASP A 128 12.29 -0.69 21.13
N HIS A 129 13.18 0.31 21.18
CA HIS A 129 13.57 1.14 20.02
C HIS A 129 12.40 1.85 19.31
N ALA A 130 11.31 2.12 19.99
CA ALA A 130 10.18 2.84 19.43
C ALA A 130 10.50 4.33 19.22
N THR A 131 10.02 4.90 18.12
CA THR A 131 10.06 6.35 17.86
C THR A 131 8.65 6.88 17.73
N ILE A 132 8.25 7.70 18.68
CA ILE A 132 6.92 8.31 18.75
C ILE A 132 7.10 9.81 18.61
N LEU A 133 6.79 10.37 17.44
CA LEU A 133 6.99 11.76 17.12
C LEU A 133 5.92 12.69 17.77
N PRO A 134 6.07 14.01 17.71
CA PRO A 134 5.17 14.94 18.41
C PRO A 134 3.69 14.74 18.08
N HIS A 135 2.83 14.93 19.10
CA HIS A 135 1.37 14.86 18.99
C HIS A 135 0.78 13.50 18.63
N VAL A 136 1.54 12.42 18.73
CA VAL A 136 1.00 11.06 18.63
C VAL A 136 0.17 10.76 19.88
N VAL A 137 -0.96 10.08 19.70
CA VAL A 137 -1.84 9.71 20.81
C VAL A 137 -2.05 8.20 20.84
N LEU A 138 -1.63 7.55 21.91
CA LEU A 138 -1.87 6.14 22.21
C LEU A 138 -2.92 6.04 23.32
N TYR A 139 -4.07 5.47 23.01
CA TYR A 139 -5.20 5.30 23.94
C TYR A 139 -4.96 4.16 24.93
N PRO A 140 -5.80 4.05 25.99
CA PRO A 140 -5.60 3.03 27.02
C PRO A 140 -5.51 1.60 26.48
N GLY A 141 -4.58 0.81 27.03
CA GLY A 141 -4.44 -0.61 26.74
C GLY A 141 -3.89 -0.95 25.35
N VAL A 142 -3.38 0.01 24.61
CA VAL A 142 -2.67 -0.23 23.35
C VAL A 142 -1.40 -1.04 23.61
N THR A 143 -1.12 -2.02 22.76
CA THR A 143 0.13 -2.82 22.81
C THR A 143 0.85 -2.70 21.47
N ILE A 144 2.14 -2.38 21.53
CA ILE A 144 2.99 -2.13 20.37
C ILE A 144 4.29 -2.93 20.56
N GLY A 145 4.72 -3.60 19.49
CA GLY A 145 5.99 -4.35 19.46
C GLY A 145 7.21 -3.45 19.31
N ASP A 146 8.35 -4.06 18.98
CA ASP A 146 9.65 -3.40 18.86
C ASP A 146 9.79 -2.61 17.54
N HIS A 147 10.71 -1.62 17.55
CA HIS A 147 11.02 -0.80 16.37
C HIS A 147 9.80 -0.09 15.76
N PHE A 148 8.82 0.25 16.56
CA PHE A 148 7.67 1.03 16.12
C PHE A 148 8.06 2.45 15.76
N PHE A 149 7.51 2.96 14.64
CA PHE A 149 7.71 4.35 14.25
C PHE A 149 6.36 5.03 13.99
N ALA A 150 6.05 6.09 14.72
CA ALA A 150 4.85 6.89 14.50
C ALA A 150 5.21 8.33 14.20
N HIS A 151 4.82 8.80 13.01
CA HIS A 151 4.89 10.19 12.63
C HIS A 151 3.84 11.04 13.36
N ALA A 152 4.07 12.35 13.36
CA ALA A 152 3.23 13.30 14.09
C ALA A 152 1.74 13.16 13.75
N HIS A 153 0.89 13.32 14.77
CA HIS A 153 -0.57 13.24 14.70
C HIS A 153 -1.15 11.86 14.39
N ALA A 154 -0.36 10.79 14.39
CA ALA A 154 -0.91 9.44 14.36
C ALA A 154 -1.66 9.13 15.67
N VAL A 155 -2.79 8.41 15.56
CA VAL A 155 -3.63 8.03 16.70
C VAL A 155 -3.89 6.53 16.66
N VAL A 156 -3.64 5.87 17.80
CA VAL A 156 -3.99 4.48 18.00
C VAL A 156 -5.02 4.39 19.13
N ARG A 157 -6.23 3.95 18.80
CA ARG A 157 -7.35 3.82 19.73
C ARG A 157 -7.19 2.61 20.64
N GLU A 158 -7.98 2.64 21.71
CA GLU A 158 -7.92 1.71 22.83
C GLU A 158 -7.91 0.23 22.42
N SER A 159 -7.09 -0.55 23.13
CA SER A 159 -6.93 -2.01 23.01
C SER A 159 -6.46 -2.52 21.65
N CYS A 160 -6.01 -1.65 20.74
CA CYS A 160 -5.39 -2.08 19.50
C CYS A 160 -4.01 -2.71 19.77
N VAL A 161 -3.64 -3.66 18.91
CA VAL A 161 -2.39 -4.42 19.02
C VAL A 161 -1.61 -4.27 17.71
N LEU A 162 -0.38 -3.79 17.79
CA LEU A 162 0.54 -3.62 16.67
C LEU A 162 1.78 -4.48 16.92
N GLY A 163 2.25 -5.15 15.89
CA GLY A 163 3.47 -5.97 15.93
C GLY A 163 4.75 -5.14 15.83
N ASP A 164 5.85 -5.84 15.50
CA ASP A 164 7.18 -5.25 15.37
C ASP A 164 7.34 -4.54 14.00
N HIS A 165 8.23 -3.53 13.99
CA HIS A 165 8.56 -2.78 12.77
C HIS A 165 7.33 -2.21 12.04
N VAL A 166 6.34 -1.73 12.78
CA VAL A 166 5.18 -1.04 12.21
C VAL A 166 5.49 0.45 12.09
N THR A 167 5.23 1.01 10.91
CA THR A 167 5.34 2.45 10.65
C THR A 167 3.95 3.05 10.43
N LEU A 168 3.65 4.11 11.17
CA LEU A 168 2.46 4.94 10.97
C LEU A 168 2.90 6.33 10.50
N GLU A 169 2.51 6.72 9.30
CA GLU A 169 2.75 8.07 8.79
C GLU A 169 1.81 9.11 9.41
N ASN A 170 2.01 10.37 9.03
CA ASN A 170 1.29 11.50 9.61
C ASN A 170 -0.24 11.35 9.51
N GLY A 171 -0.94 11.55 10.61
CA GLY A 171 -2.38 11.57 10.65
C GLY A 171 -3.08 10.21 10.45
N VAL A 172 -2.34 9.11 10.52
CA VAL A 172 -2.93 7.76 10.49
C VAL A 172 -3.81 7.55 11.71
N ILE A 173 -5.01 7.00 11.50
CA ILE A 173 -5.93 6.64 12.58
C ILE A 173 -6.14 5.12 12.59
N VAL A 174 -5.75 4.49 13.68
CA VAL A 174 -5.97 3.05 13.91
C VAL A 174 -7.02 2.86 15.00
N GLY A 175 -8.11 2.19 14.68
CA GLY A 175 -9.16 1.80 15.64
C GLY A 175 -10.29 2.82 15.82
N SER A 176 -10.50 3.74 14.84
CA SER A 176 -11.74 4.53 14.82
C SER A 176 -12.98 3.64 14.76
N ASP A 177 -14.10 4.13 15.28
CA ASP A 177 -15.36 3.39 15.23
C ASP A 177 -15.74 3.08 13.78
N GLY A 178 -16.05 1.82 13.50
CA GLY A 178 -16.62 1.43 12.23
C GLY A 178 -17.98 2.09 11.99
N PHE A 179 -18.34 2.29 10.73
CA PHE A 179 -19.62 2.89 10.33
C PHE A 179 -20.74 1.85 10.43
N GLY A 180 -21.29 1.69 11.63
CA GLY A 180 -22.34 0.74 11.93
C GLY A 180 -23.59 1.42 12.55
N PHE A 181 -24.75 1.31 11.88
CA PHE A 181 -26.02 1.86 12.34
C PHE A 181 -27.15 0.89 12.04
N ALA A 182 -28.05 0.69 13.02
CA ALA A 182 -29.28 -0.06 12.87
C ALA A 182 -30.47 0.92 12.78
N LYS A 183 -31.45 0.60 11.95
CA LYS A 183 -32.65 1.42 11.80
C LYS A 183 -33.75 0.88 12.69
N ASP A 184 -34.38 1.72 13.50
CA ASP A 184 -35.52 1.35 14.31
C ASP A 184 -36.84 1.38 13.53
N SER A 185 -37.93 1.00 14.18
CA SER A 185 -39.26 1.00 13.56
C SER A 185 -39.82 2.37 13.24
N ALA A 186 -39.27 3.43 13.83
CA ALA A 186 -39.61 4.82 13.52
C ALA A 186 -38.76 5.41 12.39
N GLY A 187 -37.77 4.64 11.88
CA GLY A 187 -36.87 5.06 10.84
C GLY A 187 -35.63 5.79 11.32
N SER A 188 -35.38 5.89 12.61
CA SER A 188 -34.20 6.53 13.19
C SER A 188 -32.99 5.59 13.22
N TRP A 189 -31.78 6.18 13.07
CA TRP A 189 -30.54 5.43 13.10
C TRP A 189 -29.98 5.33 14.51
N HIS A 190 -29.80 4.11 15.01
CA HIS A 190 -29.07 3.81 16.23
C HIS A 190 -27.65 3.40 15.93
N LYS A 191 -26.69 4.06 16.56
CA LYS A 191 -25.28 3.69 16.44
C LYS A 191 -25.05 2.32 17.07
N ILE A 192 -24.43 1.42 16.32
CA ILE A 192 -23.97 0.12 16.82
C ILE A 192 -22.61 0.33 17.49
N PRO A 193 -22.43 0.02 18.78
CA PRO A 193 -21.14 0.08 19.45
C PRO A 193 -20.10 -0.77 18.74
N GLN A 194 -18.90 -0.23 18.58
CA GLN A 194 -17.77 -0.89 17.94
C GLN A 194 -16.82 -1.35 19.05
N SER A 195 -16.81 -2.64 19.41
CA SER A 195 -16.11 -3.15 20.59
C SER A 195 -14.84 -3.94 20.29
N GLY A 196 -14.66 -4.38 19.05
CA GLY A 196 -13.49 -5.15 18.66
C GLY A 196 -12.28 -4.25 18.38
N PRO A 197 -11.04 -4.71 18.65
CA PRO A 197 -9.83 -3.96 18.36
C PRO A 197 -9.43 -4.05 16.88
N VAL A 198 -8.38 -3.29 16.51
CA VAL A 198 -7.56 -3.55 15.33
C VAL A 198 -6.34 -4.33 15.75
N ARG A 199 -5.95 -5.30 14.91
CA ARG A 199 -4.70 -6.06 15.05
C ARG A 199 -3.85 -5.89 13.80
N ILE A 200 -2.63 -5.41 13.98
CA ILE A 200 -1.67 -5.18 12.91
C ILE A 200 -0.47 -6.10 13.15
N GLY A 201 -0.08 -6.85 12.14
CA GLY A 201 1.09 -7.73 12.17
C GLY A 201 2.41 -6.97 12.09
N ASN A 202 3.49 -7.70 11.79
CA ASN A 202 4.83 -7.15 11.73
C ASN A 202 5.16 -6.55 10.34
N HIS A 203 6.10 -5.59 10.31
CA HIS A 203 6.61 -4.96 9.07
C HIS A 203 5.50 -4.33 8.21
N VAL A 204 4.48 -3.77 8.84
CA VAL A 204 3.37 -3.07 8.16
C VAL A 204 3.67 -1.58 8.11
N ASP A 205 3.55 -0.99 6.92
CA ASP A 205 3.63 0.47 6.74
C ASP A 205 2.25 1.02 6.37
N ILE A 206 1.82 2.05 7.08
CA ILE A 206 0.55 2.72 6.89
C ILE A 206 0.82 4.19 6.62
N GLN A 207 0.49 4.63 5.41
CA GLN A 207 0.81 5.95 4.92
C GLN A 207 -0.21 7.01 5.37
N ALA A 208 0.14 8.26 5.11
CA ALA A 208 -0.52 9.43 5.68
C ALA A 208 -2.05 9.45 5.51
N ASN A 209 -2.73 9.79 6.61
CA ASN A 209 -4.19 9.93 6.69
C ASN A 209 -4.99 8.67 6.29
N ALA A 210 -4.38 7.49 6.31
CA ALA A 210 -5.14 6.26 6.20
C ALA A 210 -5.92 6.00 7.50
N CYS A 211 -7.14 5.44 7.35
CA CYS A 211 -8.02 5.08 8.45
C CYS A 211 -8.31 3.59 8.47
N ILE A 212 -8.12 2.96 9.63
CA ILE A 212 -8.41 1.55 9.86
C ILE A 212 -9.43 1.45 10.98
N ASP A 213 -10.67 1.13 10.62
CA ASP A 213 -11.77 1.06 11.59
C ASP A 213 -11.67 -0.19 12.46
N ARG A 214 -12.05 -0.04 13.72
CA ARG A 214 -12.22 -1.16 14.63
C ARG A 214 -13.43 -2.00 14.27
N ALA A 215 -13.40 -3.26 14.61
CA ALA A 215 -14.51 -4.16 14.36
C ALA A 215 -15.71 -3.92 15.31
N THR A 216 -16.91 -4.20 14.85
CA THR A 216 -18.10 -4.26 15.71
C THR A 216 -17.92 -5.34 16.78
N VAL A 217 -17.56 -6.55 16.34
CA VAL A 217 -17.19 -7.72 17.17
C VAL A 217 -15.99 -8.42 16.49
N GLY A 218 -15.19 -9.14 17.27
CA GLY A 218 -13.97 -9.75 16.74
C GLY A 218 -12.85 -8.74 16.58
N ALA A 219 -12.18 -8.70 15.42
CA ALA A 219 -11.11 -7.77 15.13
C ALA A 219 -11.07 -7.37 13.63
N THR A 220 -10.59 -6.16 13.35
CA THR A 220 -10.07 -5.80 12.02
C THR A 220 -8.60 -6.19 11.97
N GLU A 221 -8.16 -6.87 10.92
CA GLU A 221 -6.83 -7.50 10.89
C GLU A 221 -6.03 -7.06 9.67
N ILE A 222 -4.79 -6.60 9.90
CA ILE A 222 -3.80 -6.31 8.86
C ILE A 222 -2.62 -7.25 9.09
N ALA A 223 -2.38 -8.16 8.15
CA ALA A 223 -1.34 -9.18 8.31
C ALA A 223 0.06 -8.65 7.96
N ASP A 224 1.10 -9.45 8.31
CA ASP A 224 2.50 -9.10 8.17
C ASP A 224 2.88 -8.61 6.76
N GLY A 225 3.68 -7.56 6.72
CA GLY A 225 4.26 -7.03 5.50
C GLY A 225 3.27 -6.32 4.57
N ALA A 226 2.02 -6.15 4.96
CA ALA A 226 1.06 -5.35 4.19
C ALA A 226 1.53 -3.88 4.11
N LYS A 227 1.24 -3.24 2.97
CA LYS A 227 1.55 -1.82 2.72
C LYS A 227 0.27 -1.10 2.37
N ILE A 228 -0.07 -0.12 3.19
CA ILE A 228 -1.31 0.66 3.09
C ILE A 228 -0.92 2.09 2.73
N ASP A 229 -1.31 2.54 1.57
CA ASP A 229 -0.94 3.85 1.03
C ASP A 229 -1.83 4.99 1.56
N ASN A 230 -1.55 6.21 1.16
CA ASN A 230 -2.21 7.42 1.63
C ASN A 230 -3.73 7.39 1.43
N LEU A 231 -4.48 7.90 2.42
CA LEU A 231 -5.93 8.08 2.34
C LEU A 231 -6.72 6.78 2.11
N VAL A 232 -6.15 5.64 2.41
CA VAL A 232 -6.86 4.36 2.35
C VAL A 232 -7.86 4.27 3.50
N GLN A 233 -9.08 3.76 3.20
CA GLN A 233 -10.08 3.43 4.20
C GLN A 233 -10.24 1.90 4.31
N ILE A 234 -9.99 1.36 5.50
CA ILE A 234 -10.26 -0.05 5.81
C ILE A 234 -11.42 -0.13 6.78
N GLY A 235 -12.56 -0.62 6.31
CA GLY A 235 -13.79 -0.73 7.08
C GLY A 235 -13.72 -1.81 8.17
N HIS A 236 -14.63 -1.71 9.13
CA HIS A 236 -14.70 -2.57 10.31
C HIS A 236 -14.75 -4.07 9.99
N GLY A 237 -14.05 -4.88 10.77
CA GLY A 237 -14.04 -6.34 10.61
C GLY A 237 -13.41 -6.87 9.33
N SER A 238 -12.75 -6.00 8.54
CA SER A 238 -12.03 -6.41 7.34
C SER A 238 -10.72 -7.10 7.69
N ARG A 239 -10.24 -7.95 6.76
CA ARG A 239 -8.96 -8.64 6.88
C ARG A 239 -8.12 -8.39 5.64
N VAL A 240 -6.89 -7.92 5.82
CA VAL A 240 -5.91 -7.72 4.75
C VAL A 240 -4.80 -8.74 4.90
N GLY A 241 -4.61 -9.56 3.89
CA GLY A 241 -3.63 -10.65 3.86
C GLY A 241 -2.19 -10.16 3.79
N ARG A 242 -1.26 -11.10 4.03
CA ARG A 242 0.17 -10.81 4.11
C ARG A 242 0.72 -10.26 2.79
N LYS A 243 1.64 -9.28 2.89
CA LYS A 243 2.34 -8.66 1.74
C LYS A 243 1.39 -8.07 0.69
N THR A 244 0.17 -7.75 1.07
CA THR A 244 -0.80 -7.10 0.19
C THR A 244 -0.52 -5.60 0.11
N LEU A 245 -0.62 -5.06 -1.11
CA LEU A 245 -0.52 -3.62 -1.38
C LEU A 245 -1.93 -3.03 -1.55
N VAL A 246 -2.25 -2.03 -0.75
CA VAL A 246 -3.49 -1.24 -0.87
C VAL A 246 -3.08 0.17 -1.20
N CYS A 247 -3.20 0.54 -2.49
CA CYS A 247 -2.73 1.82 -2.99
C CYS A 247 -3.68 2.98 -2.63
N ALA A 248 -3.19 4.19 -2.84
CA ALA A 248 -3.83 5.42 -2.38
C ALA A 248 -5.32 5.52 -2.72
N GLN A 249 -6.08 6.00 -1.72
CA GLN A 249 -7.53 6.22 -1.82
C GLN A 249 -8.35 4.95 -2.11
N ALA A 250 -7.79 3.76 -2.02
CA ALA A 250 -8.59 2.55 -2.08
C ALA A 250 -9.47 2.43 -0.83
N GLY A 251 -10.67 1.85 -1.00
CA GLY A 251 -11.65 1.68 0.06
C GLY A 251 -12.12 0.24 0.19
N LEU A 252 -12.01 -0.32 1.38
CA LEU A 252 -12.55 -1.62 1.75
C LEU A 252 -13.76 -1.38 2.65
N ALA A 253 -14.94 -1.80 2.20
CA ALA A 253 -16.12 -1.77 3.06
C ALA A 253 -16.04 -2.88 4.13
N GLY A 254 -16.86 -2.74 5.17
CA GLY A 254 -16.80 -3.62 6.34
C GLY A 254 -16.88 -5.11 6.01
N SER A 255 -16.20 -5.93 6.80
CA SER A 255 -16.16 -7.39 6.71
C SER A 255 -15.65 -7.96 5.39
N SER A 256 -14.91 -7.17 4.59
CA SER A 256 -14.24 -7.67 3.39
C SER A 256 -12.95 -8.43 3.75
N ILE A 257 -12.63 -9.46 2.97
CA ILE A 257 -11.44 -10.30 3.16
C ILE A 257 -10.58 -10.20 1.91
N ILE A 258 -9.35 -9.73 2.09
CA ILE A 258 -8.35 -9.63 1.02
C ILE A 258 -7.25 -10.66 1.29
N GLY A 259 -7.00 -11.53 0.32
CA GLY A 259 -5.97 -12.56 0.40
C GLY A 259 -4.54 -12.01 0.44
N ALA A 260 -3.56 -12.90 0.57
CA ALA A 260 -2.15 -12.55 0.58
C ALA A 260 -1.65 -12.13 -0.82
N ASN A 261 -0.60 -11.26 -0.86
CA ASN A 261 0.05 -10.80 -2.10
C ASN A 261 -0.93 -10.16 -3.11
N ALA A 262 -2.07 -9.67 -2.68
CA ALA A 262 -3.00 -8.94 -3.53
C ALA A 262 -2.51 -7.51 -3.80
N ILE A 263 -2.98 -6.91 -4.89
CA ILE A 263 -2.72 -5.51 -5.23
C ILE A 263 -4.05 -4.82 -5.53
N LEU A 264 -4.42 -3.89 -4.68
CA LEU A 264 -5.54 -2.99 -4.89
C LEU A 264 -4.97 -1.65 -5.35
N ALA A 265 -5.02 -1.39 -6.66
CA ALA A 265 -4.48 -0.16 -7.21
C ALA A 265 -5.30 1.07 -6.80
N GLY A 266 -4.77 2.26 -7.08
CA GLY A 266 -5.34 3.52 -6.58
C GLY A 266 -6.84 3.67 -6.86
N GLN A 267 -7.57 4.13 -5.83
CA GLN A 267 -9.02 4.34 -5.87
C GLN A 267 -9.85 3.06 -6.13
N ALA A 268 -9.28 1.88 -5.95
CA ALA A 268 -10.06 0.64 -6.03
C ALA A 268 -11.04 0.55 -4.86
N GLY A 269 -12.23 0.00 -5.12
CA GLY A 269 -13.30 -0.17 -4.12
C GLY A 269 -13.70 -1.64 -3.98
N VAL A 270 -13.82 -2.13 -2.73
CA VAL A 270 -14.32 -3.47 -2.44
C VAL A 270 -15.57 -3.35 -1.59
N ALA A 271 -16.68 -3.91 -2.07
CA ALA A 271 -17.94 -3.94 -1.32
C ALA A 271 -17.83 -4.83 -0.07
N GLY A 272 -18.72 -4.56 0.90
CA GLY A 272 -18.76 -5.31 2.15
C GLY A 272 -19.00 -6.81 1.95
N HIS A 273 -18.43 -7.62 2.84
CA HIS A 273 -18.57 -9.07 2.88
C HIS A 273 -18.02 -9.82 1.64
N CYS A 274 -17.25 -9.16 0.77
CA CYS A 274 -16.60 -9.82 -0.36
C CYS A 274 -15.25 -10.43 0.04
N THR A 275 -14.93 -11.58 -0.55
CA THR A 275 -13.64 -12.26 -0.40
C THR A 275 -12.86 -12.19 -1.72
N LEU A 276 -11.68 -11.58 -1.68
CA LEU A 276 -10.72 -11.59 -2.77
C LEU A 276 -9.60 -12.58 -2.41
N GLY A 277 -9.40 -13.59 -3.26
CA GLY A 277 -8.37 -14.61 -3.04
C GLY A 277 -6.94 -14.08 -3.15
N ASP A 278 -5.96 -14.93 -2.85
CA ASP A 278 -4.54 -14.58 -2.90
C ASP A 278 -4.11 -14.12 -4.30
N GLY A 279 -3.23 -13.12 -4.36
CA GLY A 279 -2.68 -12.62 -5.62
C GLY A 279 -3.68 -11.93 -6.54
N VAL A 280 -4.86 -11.57 -6.07
CA VAL A 280 -5.83 -10.77 -6.85
C VAL A 280 -5.26 -9.38 -7.11
N ILE A 281 -5.43 -8.90 -8.35
CA ILE A 281 -5.06 -7.54 -8.75
C ILE A 281 -6.32 -6.77 -9.17
N LEU A 282 -6.63 -5.69 -8.48
CA LEU A 282 -7.61 -4.69 -8.92
C LEU A 282 -6.88 -3.54 -9.56
N THR A 283 -7.18 -3.23 -10.83
CA THR A 283 -6.60 -2.04 -11.48
C THR A 283 -7.21 -0.76 -10.93
N ALA A 284 -6.58 0.37 -11.22
CA ALA A 284 -7.02 1.65 -10.66
C ALA A 284 -8.51 1.94 -10.94
N GLN A 285 -9.20 2.52 -9.97
CA GLN A 285 -10.62 2.89 -10.00
C GLN A 285 -11.60 1.72 -10.24
N SER A 286 -11.16 0.48 -10.08
CA SER A 286 -12.03 -0.70 -10.23
C SER A 286 -12.89 -0.91 -8.98
N GLY A 287 -14.16 -1.26 -9.19
CA GLY A 287 -15.11 -1.62 -8.13
C GLY A 287 -15.46 -3.12 -8.17
N VAL A 288 -15.42 -3.78 -7.01
CA VAL A 288 -15.78 -5.18 -6.86
C VAL A 288 -16.90 -5.35 -5.85
N SER A 289 -17.96 -6.06 -6.24
CA SER A 289 -19.16 -6.32 -5.44
C SER A 289 -19.47 -7.81 -5.24
N HIS A 290 -18.51 -8.70 -5.49
CA HIS A 290 -18.65 -10.15 -5.38
C HIS A 290 -17.31 -10.80 -5.06
N ASP A 291 -17.35 -12.07 -4.68
CA ASP A 291 -16.14 -12.85 -4.41
C ASP A 291 -15.29 -13.06 -5.66
N VAL A 292 -13.97 -12.96 -5.51
CA VAL A 292 -13.00 -13.09 -6.60
C VAL A 292 -12.03 -14.21 -6.31
N PRO A 293 -11.95 -15.24 -7.15
CA PRO A 293 -10.96 -16.32 -6.99
C PRO A 293 -9.52 -15.82 -7.05
N ALA A 294 -8.59 -16.55 -6.40
CA ALA A 294 -7.18 -16.23 -6.38
C ALA A 294 -6.55 -16.02 -7.77
N GLY A 295 -5.54 -15.17 -7.87
CA GLY A 295 -4.75 -14.91 -9.08
C GLY A 295 -5.49 -14.17 -10.20
N ARG A 296 -6.69 -13.65 -9.95
CA ARG A 296 -7.45 -12.92 -10.98
C ARG A 296 -7.04 -11.46 -11.01
N MET A 297 -7.05 -10.90 -12.23
CA MET A 297 -6.93 -9.46 -12.45
C MET A 297 -8.27 -8.90 -12.92
N LEU A 298 -8.78 -7.86 -12.24
CA LEU A 298 -10.04 -7.22 -12.57
C LEU A 298 -9.81 -5.74 -12.91
N SER A 299 -10.60 -5.26 -13.87
CA SER A 299 -10.56 -3.86 -14.32
C SER A 299 -11.98 -3.34 -14.51
N GLY A 300 -12.21 -2.08 -14.20
CA GLY A 300 -13.55 -1.52 -14.33
C GLY A 300 -13.63 -0.01 -14.55
N SER A 301 -12.59 0.64 -15.16
CA SER A 301 -12.66 2.07 -15.41
C SER A 301 -11.47 2.64 -16.21
N PRO A 302 -11.18 2.32 -17.47
CA PRO A 302 -10.25 3.16 -18.20
C PRO A 302 -10.98 4.41 -18.73
N ALA A 303 -10.34 5.59 -18.60
CA ALA A 303 -10.76 6.78 -19.34
C ALA A 303 -10.35 6.66 -20.81
N PHE A 304 -11.20 7.10 -21.72
CA PHE A 304 -10.91 7.18 -23.14
C PHE A 304 -11.51 8.46 -23.74
N ASP A 305 -11.30 8.71 -25.03
CA ASP A 305 -11.73 9.95 -25.68
C ASP A 305 -13.19 10.33 -25.35
N ASN A 306 -13.40 11.60 -24.99
CA ASN A 306 -14.71 12.07 -24.49
C ASN A 306 -15.86 11.85 -25.49
N ARG A 307 -15.64 12.06 -26.79
CA ARG A 307 -16.71 11.86 -27.79
C ARG A 307 -17.07 10.38 -27.89
N THR A 308 -16.09 9.51 -27.82
CA THR A 308 -16.26 8.06 -27.79
C THR A 308 -16.96 7.62 -26.52
N TRP A 309 -16.59 8.18 -25.37
CA TRP A 309 -17.26 7.95 -24.08
C TRP A 309 -18.76 8.28 -24.16
N LEU A 310 -19.12 9.47 -24.60
CA LEU A 310 -20.52 9.90 -24.68
C LEU A 310 -21.35 8.96 -25.58
N ARG A 311 -20.80 8.49 -26.70
CA ARG A 311 -21.46 7.50 -27.56
C ARG A 311 -21.59 6.14 -26.87
N ALA A 312 -20.52 5.66 -26.22
CA ALA A 312 -20.51 4.38 -25.53
C ALA A 312 -21.51 4.34 -24.38
N VAL A 313 -21.59 5.38 -23.55
CA VAL A 313 -22.54 5.47 -22.43
C VAL A 313 -23.97 5.47 -22.92
N THR A 314 -24.27 6.20 -24.01
CA THR A 314 -25.61 6.20 -24.62
C THR A 314 -25.98 4.81 -25.13
N ALA A 315 -25.06 4.10 -25.77
CA ALA A 315 -25.26 2.74 -26.25
C ALA A 315 -25.41 1.75 -25.06
N PHE A 316 -24.60 1.91 -24.00
CA PHE A 316 -24.63 1.07 -22.80
C PHE A 316 -26.02 1.07 -22.15
N GLN A 317 -26.66 2.24 -22.01
CA GLN A 317 -28.02 2.33 -21.45
C GLN A 317 -29.08 1.57 -22.30
N ARG A 318 -28.81 1.41 -23.59
CA ARG A 318 -29.71 0.70 -24.54
C ARG A 318 -29.38 -0.76 -24.73
N LEU A 319 -28.28 -1.27 -24.15
CA LEU A 319 -27.85 -2.67 -24.30
C LEU A 319 -28.96 -3.70 -24.02
N PRO A 320 -29.77 -3.58 -22.95
CA PRO A 320 -30.86 -4.54 -22.71
C PRO A 320 -31.89 -4.60 -23.86
N GLU A 321 -32.21 -3.45 -24.46
CA GLU A 321 -33.11 -3.36 -25.62
C GLU A 321 -32.46 -3.96 -26.88
N ILE A 322 -31.19 -3.64 -27.11
CA ILE A 322 -30.41 -4.15 -28.26
C ILE A 322 -30.32 -5.68 -28.20
N LEU A 323 -29.98 -6.26 -27.03
CA LEU A 323 -29.92 -7.72 -26.85
C LEU A 323 -31.27 -8.38 -27.09
N ARG A 324 -32.35 -7.78 -26.63
CA ARG A 324 -33.71 -8.30 -26.90
C ARG A 324 -34.02 -8.31 -28.40
N ARG A 325 -33.69 -7.24 -29.12
CA ARG A 325 -33.89 -7.13 -30.56
C ARG A 325 -33.05 -8.14 -31.34
N LEU A 326 -31.78 -8.31 -30.93
CA LEU A 326 -30.87 -9.30 -31.52
C LEU A 326 -31.45 -10.70 -31.40
N GLY A 327 -31.91 -11.09 -30.22
CA GLY A 327 -32.51 -12.42 -29.99
C GLY A 327 -33.83 -12.62 -30.79
N GLN A 328 -34.58 -11.52 -31.09
CA GLN A 328 -35.73 -11.62 -32.01
C GLN A 328 -35.30 -11.85 -33.45
N LEU A 329 -34.25 -11.17 -33.92
CA LEU A 329 -33.69 -11.32 -35.25
C LEU A 329 -33.11 -12.73 -35.46
N GLU A 330 -32.39 -13.26 -34.49
CA GLU A 330 -31.87 -14.63 -34.52
C GLU A 330 -32.98 -15.68 -34.66
N LYS A 331 -34.05 -15.51 -33.87
CA LYS A 331 -35.23 -16.40 -33.97
C LYS A 331 -35.96 -16.29 -35.34
N ALA A 332 -36.00 -15.10 -35.90
CA ALA A 332 -36.59 -14.89 -37.24
C ALA A 332 -35.75 -15.53 -38.34
N ALA A 333 -34.41 -15.34 -38.28
CA ALA A 333 -33.48 -15.95 -39.22
C ALA A 333 -33.58 -17.47 -39.19
N ALA A 334 -33.55 -18.10 -37.99
CA ALA A 334 -33.68 -19.55 -37.85
C ALA A 334 -35.04 -20.11 -38.34
N ARG A 335 -36.09 -19.31 -38.36
CA ARG A 335 -37.40 -19.69 -38.96
C ARG A 335 -37.35 -19.68 -40.50
N THR A 336 -36.66 -18.69 -41.08
CA THR A 336 -36.52 -18.56 -42.53
C THR A 336 -35.69 -19.72 -43.10
N GLU A 337 -34.54 -20.05 -42.43
CA GLU A 337 -33.70 -21.19 -42.82
C GLU A 337 -34.47 -22.54 -42.81
N LYS A 338 -35.36 -22.71 -41.82
CA LYS A 338 -36.21 -23.93 -41.77
C LYS A 338 -37.30 -23.94 -42.84
N ALA A 339 -37.80 -22.79 -43.28
CA ALA A 339 -38.79 -22.70 -44.34
C ALA A 339 -38.17 -22.95 -45.72
N ASP A 340 -36.91 -22.58 -45.94
CA ASP A 340 -36.17 -22.80 -47.21
C ASP A 340 -35.65 -24.24 -47.37
N GLN A 341 -35.72 -25.05 -46.31
CA GLN A 341 -35.32 -26.50 -46.33
C GLN A 341 -36.53 -27.44 -46.51
N LEU A 342 -37.74 -26.97 -46.64
CA LEU A 342 -38.98 -27.70 -46.90
C LEU A 342 -39.50 -27.40 -48.31
#